data_d3bafc685ef3c93a822384016f64bad5
#
_entry.id   d3bafc685ef3c93a822384016f64bad5
#
_cell.length_a   1.000
_cell.length_b   1.000
_cell.length_c   1.000
_cell.angle_alpha   90.00
_cell.angle_beta   90.00
_cell.angle_gamma   90.00
#
_symmetry.space_group_name_H-M   'P 1'
#
loop_
_entity.id
_entity.type
_entity.pdbx_description
1 polymer ?
#
loop_
_entity_poly.entity_id
_entity_poly.type
_entity_poly.pdbx_seq_one_letter_code
_entity_poly.pdbx_strand_id
1 'polypeptide(L)'
;MAGKAENAQYAGKMKEYLKLRYEPVAIKLVRKGEAYPGDFSEPEKQMSHCQAVFGAKNGMCLKMTLDAQGCNVGASCLGMLKTPEKVANGEFHAGVGIHDSPAAAAKMIEERFDIPYETDGEVICPLKDADFEPDVVAFVDIPERIYWFEGLLTHKDGGRVHYSTAPFQCACEDITAVPIISGKPNISIGCFGCRKKTDMKPDEMAIGVPYAMIPVMVSELEKYKDGVFTKAKRD
;
A
#
# COMPACT_ATOMS: atom_id res chain seq x y z
N MET A 1 -13.71 17.10 2.47
CA MET A 1 -12.89 16.03 3.10
C MET A 1 -13.79 14.85 3.38
N ALA A 2 -13.42 13.67 2.92
CA ALA A 2 -14.16 12.44 3.21
C ALA A 2 -14.14 12.19 4.72
N GLY A 3 -15.30 11.87 5.28
CA GLY A 3 -15.41 11.56 6.71
C GLY A 3 -15.44 10.06 6.97
N LYS A 4 -15.30 9.67 8.24
CA LYS A 4 -15.31 8.26 8.68
C LYS A 4 -16.50 7.46 8.12
N ALA A 5 -17.68 8.06 8.07
CA ALA A 5 -18.88 7.38 7.54
C ALA A 5 -18.76 7.05 6.04
N GLU A 6 -18.18 7.93 5.25
CA GLU A 6 -17.96 7.72 3.82
C GLU A 6 -16.89 6.66 3.57
N ASN A 7 -15.77 6.71 4.28
CA ASN A 7 -14.72 5.70 4.24
C ASN A 7 -15.23 4.31 4.64
N ALA A 8 -16.06 4.24 5.68
CA ALA A 8 -16.69 2.98 6.11
C ALA A 8 -17.63 2.42 5.03
N GLN A 9 -18.39 3.29 4.34
CA GLN A 9 -19.26 2.90 3.24
C GLN A 9 -18.44 2.35 2.06
N TYR A 10 -17.36 3.02 1.66
CA TYR A 10 -16.47 2.54 0.60
C TYR A 10 -15.84 1.19 0.95
N ALA A 11 -15.29 1.06 2.16
CA ALA A 11 -14.70 -0.19 2.63
C ALA A 11 -15.72 -1.33 2.61
N GLY A 12 -16.94 -1.10 3.11
CA GLY A 12 -18.01 -2.08 3.14
C GLY A 12 -18.40 -2.57 1.73
N LYS A 13 -18.64 -1.65 0.80
CA LYS A 13 -18.98 -1.98 -0.59
C LYS A 13 -17.87 -2.74 -1.30
N MET A 14 -16.62 -2.30 -1.15
CA MET A 14 -15.49 -3.00 -1.78
C MET A 14 -15.31 -4.42 -1.21
N LYS A 15 -15.43 -4.59 0.10
CA LYS A 15 -15.39 -5.93 0.72
C LYS A 15 -16.51 -6.83 0.23
N GLU A 16 -17.73 -6.33 0.20
CA GLU A 16 -18.90 -7.11 -0.21
C GLU A 16 -18.79 -7.54 -1.68
N TYR A 17 -18.57 -6.60 -2.58
CA TYR A 17 -18.61 -6.87 -4.02
C TYR A 17 -17.38 -7.63 -4.51
N LEU A 18 -16.20 -7.31 -4.00
CA LEU A 18 -14.96 -7.98 -4.35
C LEU A 18 -14.71 -9.25 -3.53
N LYS A 19 -15.55 -9.54 -2.53
CA LYS A 19 -15.37 -10.68 -1.61
C LYS A 19 -14.01 -10.67 -0.91
N LEU A 20 -13.52 -9.48 -0.53
CA LEU A 20 -12.20 -9.33 0.08
C LEU A 20 -12.11 -10.07 1.42
N ARG A 21 -11.01 -10.79 1.62
CA ARG A 21 -10.72 -11.52 2.87
C ARG A 21 -10.39 -10.58 4.02
N TYR A 22 -9.77 -9.45 3.71
CA TYR A 22 -9.24 -8.51 4.69
C TYR A 22 -9.87 -7.13 4.57
N GLU A 23 -9.62 -6.29 5.57
CA GLU A 23 -10.01 -4.88 5.52
C GLU A 23 -9.16 -4.13 4.48
N PRO A 24 -9.75 -3.24 3.65
CA PRO A 24 -8.99 -2.22 2.94
C PRO A 24 -8.23 -1.34 3.92
N VAL A 25 -6.99 -1.01 3.63
CA VAL A 25 -6.09 -0.28 4.54
C VAL A 25 -5.89 1.15 4.05
N ALA A 26 -6.29 2.11 4.86
CA ALA A 26 -6.00 3.53 4.65
C ALA A 26 -4.56 3.85 5.07
N ILE A 27 -3.82 4.54 4.21
CA ILE A 27 -2.46 5.03 4.45
C ILE A 27 -2.44 6.54 4.22
N LYS A 28 -2.01 7.29 5.21
CA LYS A 28 -1.82 8.74 5.14
C LYS A 28 -0.40 9.09 5.55
N LEU A 29 0.37 9.67 4.63
CA LEU A 29 1.66 10.26 4.96
C LEU A 29 1.44 11.64 5.57
N VAL A 30 2.08 11.89 6.70
CA VAL A 30 2.03 13.19 7.40
C VAL A 30 3.23 14.01 6.96
N ARG A 31 2.98 15.09 6.23
CA ARG A 31 4.06 15.99 5.78
C ARG A 31 4.73 16.64 6.97
N LYS A 32 5.99 17.00 6.80
CA LYS A 32 6.76 17.66 7.85
C LYS A 32 6.05 18.89 8.39
N GLY A 33 5.85 18.91 9.70
CA GLY A 33 5.17 19.99 10.42
C GLY A 33 3.64 19.95 10.36
N GLU A 34 3.03 18.96 9.71
CA GLU A 34 1.58 18.75 9.74
C GLU A 34 1.16 17.98 11.00
N ALA A 35 -0.04 18.23 11.48
CA ALA A 35 -0.63 17.45 12.56
C ALA A 35 -1.03 16.06 12.07
N TYR A 36 -0.80 15.04 12.89
CA TYR A 36 -1.32 13.70 12.64
C TYR A 36 -2.85 13.72 12.68
N PRO A 37 -3.52 13.16 11.66
CA PRO A 37 -4.97 13.03 11.70
C PRO A 37 -5.39 11.91 12.66
N GLY A 38 -6.57 12.07 13.27
CA GLY A 38 -7.15 11.09 14.19
C GLY A 38 -6.44 11.00 15.54
N ASP A 39 -6.96 10.12 16.37
CA ASP A 39 -6.38 9.79 17.70
C ASP A 39 -5.89 8.34 17.67
N PHE A 40 -4.67 8.15 17.15
CA PHE A 40 -4.04 6.84 16.99
C PHE A 40 -2.77 6.74 17.82
N SER A 41 -2.58 5.57 18.44
CA SER A 41 -1.40 5.30 19.26
C SER A 41 -0.23 4.81 18.41
N GLU A 42 0.98 5.05 18.88
CA GLU A 42 2.18 4.39 18.35
C GLU A 42 2.20 2.91 18.77
N PRO A 43 2.87 2.04 17.99
CA PRO A 43 3.03 0.65 18.39
C PRO A 43 3.93 0.55 19.63
N GLU A 44 3.69 -0.45 20.49
CA GLU A 44 4.52 -0.72 21.68
C GLU A 44 5.99 -1.02 21.35
N LYS A 45 6.27 -1.48 20.13
CA LYS A 45 7.61 -1.79 19.62
C LYS A 45 7.74 -1.28 18.20
N GLN A 46 8.94 -0.92 17.82
CA GLN A 46 9.21 -0.53 16.43
C GLN A 46 8.69 -1.57 15.44
N MET A 47 7.96 -1.09 14.44
CA MET A 47 7.40 -1.88 13.34
C MET A 47 7.84 -1.28 12.01
N SER A 48 8.06 -2.13 11.01
CA SER A 48 8.22 -1.63 9.64
C SER A 48 6.87 -1.22 9.06
N HIS A 49 6.88 -0.32 8.08
CA HIS A 49 5.68 0.07 7.32
C HIS A 49 4.88 -1.17 6.84
N CYS A 50 5.56 -2.18 6.28
CA CYS A 50 4.86 -3.40 5.85
C CYS A 50 4.18 -4.14 7.01
N GLN A 51 4.78 -4.19 8.21
CA GLN A 51 4.13 -4.78 9.37
C GLN A 51 2.90 -3.97 9.80
N ALA A 52 2.97 -2.64 9.75
CA ALA A 52 1.84 -1.78 10.06
C ALA A 52 0.68 -1.96 9.04
N VAL A 53 0.97 -1.97 7.73
CA VAL A 53 -0.02 -2.21 6.67
C VAL A 53 -0.68 -3.59 6.82
N PHE A 54 0.12 -4.65 7.04
CA PHE A 54 -0.42 -6.00 7.22
C PHE A 54 -1.11 -6.19 8.58
N GLY A 55 -0.73 -5.43 9.60
CA GLY A 55 -1.49 -5.35 10.85
C GLY A 55 -2.84 -4.67 10.67
N ALA A 56 -2.88 -3.59 9.90
CA ALA A 56 -4.11 -2.83 9.66
C ALA A 56 -5.13 -3.61 8.81
N LYS A 57 -4.71 -4.48 7.87
CA LYS A 57 -5.66 -5.37 7.18
C LYS A 57 -6.43 -6.28 8.15
N ASN A 58 -5.87 -6.50 9.35
CA ASN A 58 -6.46 -7.31 10.43
C ASN A 58 -7.05 -6.44 11.57
N GLY A 59 -7.14 -5.12 11.41
CA GLY A 59 -7.81 -4.23 12.34
C GLY A 59 -6.93 -3.31 13.19
N MET A 60 -5.60 -3.33 13.04
CA MET A 60 -4.72 -2.40 13.75
C MET A 60 -4.91 -0.96 13.26
N CYS A 61 -4.86 0.00 14.19
CA CYS A 61 -4.85 1.43 13.90
C CYS A 61 -3.60 2.04 14.54
N LEU A 62 -2.73 2.64 13.74
CA LEU A 62 -1.39 3.04 14.17
C LEU A 62 -1.02 4.43 13.67
N LYS A 63 -0.40 5.20 14.55
CA LYS A 63 0.44 6.35 14.23
C LYS A 63 1.90 5.87 14.19
N MET A 64 2.57 6.04 13.07
CA MET A 64 3.94 5.59 12.84
C MET A 64 4.85 6.81 12.67
N THR A 65 5.47 7.26 13.74
CA THR A 65 6.53 8.27 13.70
C THR A 65 7.86 7.67 13.24
N LEU A 66 8.88 8.48 12.97
CA LEU A 66 10.21 7.97 12.64
C LEU A 66 10.76 7.05 13.75
N ASP A 67 10.54 7.39 15.02
CA ASP A 67 10.99 6.58 16.16
C ASP A 67 10.26 5.24 16.27
N ALA A 68 9.02 5.17 15.76
CA ALA A 68 8.24 3.94 15.70
C ALA A 68 8.65 3.04 14.51
N GLN A 69 9.41 3.56 13.53
CA GLN A 69 9.81 2.81 12.35
C GLN A 69 10.92 1.79 12.62
N GLY A 70 10.66 0.54 12.32
CA GLY A 70 11.61 -0.57 12.42
C GLY A 70 12.36 -0.90 11.11
N CYS A 71 12.23 -0.05 10.07
CA CYS A 71 12.86 -0.28 8.77
C CYS A 71 13.28 1.04 8.11
N ASN A 72 14.58 1.36 8.19
CA ASN A 72 15.13 2.57 7.58
C ASN A 72 15.01 2.61 6.04
N VAL A 73 14.95 1.45 5.38
CA VAL A 73 14.72 1.37 3.92
C VAL A 73 13.33 1.86 3.57
N GLY A 74 12.31 1.39 4.28
CA GLY A 74 10.93 1.86 4.10
C GLY A 74 10.76 3.32 4.50
N ALA A 75 11.29 3.72 5.67
CA ALA A 75 11.23 5.09 6.15
C ALA A 75 11.87 6.08 5.16
N SER A 76 12.99 5.71 4.51
CA SER A 76 13.62 6.57 3.50
C SER A 76 12.79 6.69 2.23
N CYS A 77 12.17 5.60 1.77
CA CYS A 77 11.27 5.61 0.63
C CYS A 77 10.06 6.54 0.86
N LEU A 78 9.56 6.55 2.10
CA LEU A 78 8.39 7.35 2.52
C LEU A 78 8.73 8.80 2.94
N GLY A 79 9.98 9.25 2.75
CA GLY A 79 10.38 10.64 3.00
C GLY A 79 10.67 10.98 4.47
N MET A 80 10.72 10.01 5.38
CA MET A 80 10.96 10.25 6.81
C MET A 80 12.45 10.50 7.13
N LEU A 81 13.36 9.96 6.31
CA LEU A 81 14.81 10.14 6.46
C LEU A 81 15.52 10.01 5.11
N LYS A 82 16.74 10.47 5.05
CA LYS A 82 17.60 10.27 3.87
C LYS A 82 17.93 8.79 3.70
N THR A 83 18.00 8.33 2.45
CA THR A 83 18.41 6.97 2.15
C THR A 83 19.78 6.67 2.75
N PRO A 84 19.90 5.63 3.62
CA PRO A 84 21.19 5.25 4.20
C PRO A 84 22.19 4.85 3.11
N GLU A 85 23.46 5.19 3.30
CA GLU A 85 24.54 4.96 2.31
C GLU A 85 24.61 3.50 1.84
N LYS A 86 24.55 2.54 2.77
CA LYS A 86 24.55 1.10 2.43
C LYS A 86 23.31 0.63 1.68
N VAL A 87 22.22 1.37 1.74
CA VAL A 87 21.04 1.13 0.92
C VAL A 87 21.25 1.73 -0.47
N ALA A 88 21.69 2.99 -0.54
CA ALA A 88 21.92 3.69 -1.81
C ALA A 88 22.96 3.01 -2.68
N ASN A 89 24.07 2.52 -2.10
CA ASN A 89 25.15 1.84 -2.84
C ASN A 89 24.87 0.34 -3.10
N GLY A 90 23.71 -0.17 -2.68
CA GLY A 90 23.28 -1.55 -2.91
C GLY A 90 23.86 -2.61 -1.97
N GLU A 91 24.85 -2.27 -1.11
CA GLU A 91 25.48 -3.25 -0.19
C GLU A 91 24.46 -3.97 0.67
N PHE A 92 23.48 -3.22 1.21
CA PHE A 92 22.45 -3.80 2.09
C PHE A 92 21.63 -4.88 1.37
N HIS A 93 21.14 -4.60 0.17
CA HIS A 93 20.28 -5.51 -0.58
C HIS A 93 21.06 -6.67 -1.21
N ALA A 94 22.28 -6.43 -1.69
CA ALA A 94 23.17 -7.49 -2.14
C ALA A 94 23.51 -8.47 -1.02
N GLY A 95 23.70 -7.97 0.21
CA GLY A 95 23.95 -8.80 1.39
C GLY A 95 22.79 -9.76 1.75
N VAL A 96 21.59 -9.51 1.25
CA VAL A 96 20.44 -10.44 1.37
C VAL A 96 20.56 -11.62 0.38
N GLY A 97 21.34 -11.48 -0.69
CA GLY A 97 21.61 -12.53 -1.68
C GLY A 97 20.57 -12.69 -2.79
N ILE A 98 19.68 -11.71 -2.99
CA ILE A 98 18.73 -11.71 -4.11
C ILE A 98 19.36 -11.10 -5.37
N HIS A 99 20.22 -10.10 -5.20
CA HIS A 99 21.01 -9.52 -6.27
C HIS A 99 22.44 -10.08 -6.24
N ASP A 100 23.00 -10.30 -7.41
CA ASP A 100 24.35 -10.88 -7.58
C ASP A 100 25.46 -9.94 -7.08
N SER A 101 25.24 -8.65 -7.10
CA SER A 101 26.24 -7.65 -6.71
C SER A 101 25.62 -6.39 -6.11
N PRO A 102 26.40 -5.59 -5.35
CA PRO A 102 25.97 -4.26 -4.92
C PRO A 102 25.56 -3.35 -6.08
N ALA A 103 26.25 -3.40 -7.21
CA ALA A 103 25.91 -2.60 -8.39
C ALA A 103 24.52 -2.96 -8.96
N ALA A 104 24.19 -4.24 -9.04
CA ALA A 104 22.85 -4.69 -9.46
C ALA A 104 21.77 -4.25 -8.46
N ALA A 105 22.05 -4.32 -7.16
CA ALA A 105 21.14 -3.86 -6.13
C ALA A 105 20.99 -2.33 -6.10
N ALA A 106 22.06 -1.58 -6.32
CA ALA A 106 22.04 -0.12 -6.39
C ALA A 106 21.15 0.39 -7.53
N LYS A 107 21.20 -0.28 -8.70
CA LYS A 107 20.32 0.07 -9.83
C LYS A 107 18.83 0.01 -9.45
N MET A 108 18.41 -0.98 -8.66
CA MET A 108 17.03 -1.05 -8.17
C MET A 108 16.68 0.17 -7.28
N ILE A 109 17.65 0.65 -6.48
CA ILE A 109 17.44 1.82 -5.62
C ILE A 109 17.44 3.13 -6.44
N GLU A 110 18.25 3.22 -7.50
CA GLU A 110 18.25 4.37 -8.41
C GLU A 110 16.94 4.51 -9.17
N GLU A 111 16.26 3.39 -9.46
CA GLU A 111 14.97 3.33 -10.15
C GLU A 111 13.77 3.42 -9.19
N ARG A 112 14.02 3.55 -7.87
CA ARG A 112 13.00 3.58 -6.83
C ARG A 112 12.16 4.87 -6.87
N PHE A 113 10.87 4.71 -6.58
CA PHE A 113 9.95 5.83 -6.37
C PHE A 113 10.05 6.31 -4.91
N ASP A 114 10.80 7.35 -4.67
CA ASP A 114 10.89 8.00 -3.36
C ASP A 114 9.87 9.13 -3.25
N ILE A 115 9.19 9.23 -2.11
CA ILE A 115 8.29 10.37 -1.83
C ILE A 115 9.12 11.67 -1.91
N PRO A 116 8.72 12.63 -2.78
CA PRO A 116 9.55 13.79 -3.13
C PRO A 116 9.49 14.94 -2.11
N TYR A 117 8.97 14.68 -0.90
CA TYR A 117 8.87 15.65 0.19
C TYR A 117 9.17 14.98 1.54
N GLU A 118 9.57 15.79 2.53
CA GLU A 118 9.81 15.28 3.88
C GLU A 118 8.50 14.98 4.60
N THR A 119 8.49 13.88 5.34
CA THR A 119 7.37 13.45 6.18
C THR A 119 7.82 13.26 7.63
N ASP A 120 6.93 13.55 8.59
CA ASP A 120 7.16 13.27 10.01
C ASP A 120 6.72 11.84 10.38
N GLY A 121 5.96 11.19 9.51
CA GLY A 121 5.47 9.84 9.71
C GLY A 121 4.25 9.53 8.87
N GLU A 122 3.43 8.61 9.37
CA GLU A 122 2.23 8.15 8.70
C GLU A 122 1.15 7.71 9.68
N VAL A 123 -0.09 7.65 9.22
CA VAL A 123 -1.21 7.00 9.91
C VAL A 123 -1.70 5.86 9.04
N ILE A 124 -1.86 4.68 9.64
CA ILE A 124 -2.29 3.45 8.98
C ILE A 124 -3.39 2.79 9.80
N CYS A 125 -4.54 2.56 9.18
CA CYS A 125 -5.68 1.89 9.83
C CYS A 125 -6.58 1.22 8.77
N PRO A 126 -7.55 0.35 9.17
CA PRO A 126 -8.61 -0.05 8.26
C PRO A 126 -9.33 1.17 7.71
N LEU A 127 -9.66 1.18 6.41
CA LEU A 127 -10.32 2.31 5.76
C LEU A 127 -11.63 2.71 6.48
N LYS A 128 -12.36 1.74 6.99
CA LYS A 128 -13.62 1.98 7.76
C LYS A 128 -13.41 2.79 9.04
N ASP A 129 -12.19 2.80 9.57
CA ASP A 129 -11.84 3.47 10.82
C ASP A 129 -11.16 4.83 10.59
N ALA A 130 -10.78 5.14 9.34
CA ALA A 130 -10.17 6.40 8.96
C ALA A 130 -11.17 7.56 9.02
N ASP A 131 -10.92 8.54 9.89
CA ASP A 131 -11.67 9.80 9.99
C ASP A 131 -11.02 10.95 9.20
N PHE A 132 -10.11 10.60 8.32
CA PHE A 132 -9.34 11.47 7.44
C PHE A 132 -9.40 10.99 5.98
N GLU A 133 -8.90 11.82 5.07
CA GLU A 133 -8.70 11.47 3.66
C GLU A 133 -7.33 10.81 3.49
N PRO A 134 -7.27 9.49 3.19
CA PRO A 134 -6.01 8.81 2.93
C PRO A 134 -5.32 9.31 1.66
N ASP A 135 -4.02 9.09 1.53
CA ASP A 135 -3.32 9.26 0.25
C ASP A 135 -3.51 8.01 -0.64
N VAL A 136 -3.47 6.84 -0.01
CA VAL A 136 -3.60 5.54 -0.68
C VAL A 136 -4.50 4.61 0.14
N VAL A 137 -5.23 3.76 -0.56
CA VAL A 137 -5.89 2.58 0.03
C VAL A 137 -5.20 1.33 -0.50
N ALA A 138 -4.65 0.52 0.42
CA ALA A 138 -4.02 -0.74 0.09
C ALA A 138 -4.98 -1.91 0.31
N PHE A 139 -4.92 -2.89 -0.59
CA PHE A 139 -5.69 -4.13 -0.54
C PHE A 139 -4.73 -5.30 -0.61
N VAL A 140 -4.91 -6.28 0.26
CA VAL A 140 -4.14 -7.54 0.25
C VAL A 140 -5.11 -8.68 0.07
N ASP A 141 -4.93 -9.47 -0.98
CA ASP A 141 -5.78 -10.64 -1.23
C ASP A 141 -5.09 -11.61 -2.22
N ILE A 142 -5.80 -12.65 -2.62
CA ILE A 142 -5.36 -13.55 -3.68
C ILE A 142 -5.43 -12.86 -5.05
N PRO A 143 -4.64 -13.31 -6.04
CA PRO A 143 -4.63 -12.74 -7.39
C PRO A 143 -6.01 -12.64 -8.04
N GLU A 144 -6.90 -13.62 -7.82
CA GLU A 144 -8.26 -13.58 -8.35
C GLU A 144 -9.06 -12.36 -7.89
N ARG A 145 -8.87 -11.92 -6.63
CA ARG A 145 -9.54 -10.73 -6.09
C ARG A 145 -8.89 -9.45 -6.60
N ILE A 146 -7.57 -9.44 -6.67
CA ILE A 146 -6.80 -8.29 -7.19
C ILE A 146 -7.05 -8.09 -8.70
N TYR A 147 -7.22 -9.16 -9.47
CA TYR A 147 -7.60 -9.09 -10.89
C TYR A 147 -8.83 -8.21 -11.15
N TRP A 148 -9.79 -8.19 -10.24
CA TRP A 148 -11.00 -7.37 -10.43
C TRP A 148 -10.73 -5.87 -10.35
N PHE A 149 -9.67 -5.45 -9.69
CA PHE A 149 -9.23 -4.05 -9.72
C PHE A 149 -8.80 -3.64 -11.13
N GLU A 150 -8.09 -4.51 -11.86
CA GLU A 150 -7.74 -4.25 -13.26
C GLU A 150 -8.99 -4.11 -14.14
N GLY A 151 -9.97 -4.97 -13.93
CA GLY A 151 -11.26 -4.88 -14.60
C GLY A 151 -11.95 -3.54 -14.36
N LEU A 152 -11.95 -3.06 -13.10
CA LEU A 152 -12.53 -1.76 -12.74
C LEU A 152 -11.76 -0.60 -13.37
N LEU A 153 -10.43 -0.66 -13.35
CA LEU A 153 -9.55 0.39 -13.86
C LEU A 153 -9.67 0.57 -15.37
N THR A 154 -9.94 -0.50 -16.09
CA THR A 154 -9.98 -0.49 -17.57
C THR A 154 -11.40 -0.53 -18.14
N HIS A 155 -12.40 -0.62 -17.27
CA HIS A 155 -13.78 -0.83 -17.73
C HIS A 155 -14.31 0.25 -18.67
N LYS A 156 -14.13 1.50 -18.27
CA LYS A 156 -14.70 2.63 -18.99
C LYS A 156 -13.93 2.97 -20.26
N ASP A 157 -12.60 3.00 -20.14
CA ASP A 157 -11.73 3.55 -21.17
C ASP A 157 -10.93 2.47 -21.92
N GLY A 158 -11.00 1.22 -21.47
CA GLY A 158 -10.23 0.11 -22.03
C GLY A 158 -8.73 0.24 -21.77
N GLY A 159 -7.92 -0.38 -22.62
CA GLY A 159 -6.47 -0.27 -22.57
C GLY A 159 -5.80 -1.34 -21.69
N ARG A 160 -4.62 -1.03 -21.17
CA ARG A 160 -3.79 -1.93 -20.35
C ARG A 160 -3.25 -1.20 -19.14
N VAL A 161 -3.16 -1.90 -18.01
CA VAL A 161 -2.51 -1.39 -16.80
C VAL A 161 -1.02 -1.75 -16.85
N HIS A 162 -0.18 -0.83 -16.42
CA HIS A 162 1.26 -1.02 -16.30
C HIS A 162 1.66 -0.88 -14.84
N TYR A 163 2.41 -1.84 -14.33
CA TYR A 163 2.85 -1.91 -12.95
C TYR A 163 4.38 -1.91 -12.86
N SER A 164 4.89 -1.31 -11.80
CA SER A 164 6.29 -1.32 -11.42
C SER A 164 6.44 -2.06 -10.10
N THR A 165 7.27 -3.09 -10.06
CA THR A 165 7.52 -3.88 -8.85
C THR A 165 8.93 -4.43 -8.82
N ALA A 166 9.49 -4.63 -7.63
CA ALA A 166 10.81 -5.16 -7.39
C ALA A 166 10.78 -6.22 -6.28
N PRO A 167 11.84 -7.05 -6.13
CA PRO A 167 11.90 -8.06 -5.06
C PRO A 167 12.06 -7.47 -3.66
N PHE A 168 12.23 -6.15 -3.55
CA PHE A 168 12.27 -5.38 -2.31
C PHE A 168 11.25 -4.25 -2.33
N GLN A 169 10.91 -3.73 -1.14
CA GLN A 169 10.11 -2.52 -0.95
C GLN A 169 8.64 -2.62 -1.40
N CYS A 170 8.04 -3.78 -1.24
CA CYS A 170 6.65 -4.08 -1.55
C CYS A 170 5.66 -3.03 -1.00
N ALA A 171 5.52 -2.94 0.32
CA ALA A 171 4.49 -2.09 0.90
C ALA A 171 4.87 -0.60 0.82
N CYS A 172 6.12 -0.24 1.12
CA CYS A 172 6.53 1.17 1.16
C CYS A 172 6.63 1.80 -0.24
N GLU A 173 7.14 1.08 -1.22
CA GLU A 173 7.28 1.60 -2.58
C GLU A 173 6.10 1.19 -3.45
N ASP A 174 5.98 -0.13 -3.75
CA ASP A 174 5.05 -0.62 -4.76
C ASP A 174 3.60 -0.18 -4.50
N ILE A 175 3.11 -0.35 -3.25
CA ILE A 175 1.70 -0.07 -2.95
C ILE A 175 1.47 1.23 -2.17
N THR A 176 2.51 2.02 -1.91
CA THR A 176 2.36 3.33 -1.24
C THR A 176 2.99 4.46 -2.07
N ALA A 177 4.32 4.48 -2.25
CA ALA A 177 4.98 5.59 -2.93
C ALA A 177 4.61 5.67 -4.42
N VAL A 178 4.62 4.55 -5.15
CA VAL A 178 4.23 4.52 -6.57
C VAL A 178 2.83 5.07 -6.80
N PRO A 179 1.78 4.64 -6.08
CA PRO A 179 0.45 5.22 -6.23
C PRO A 179 0.37 6.72 -5.91
N ILE A 180 1.07 7.18 -4.88
CA ILE A 180 1.09 8.61 -4.51
C ILE A 180 1.74 9.45 -5.61
N ILE A 181 2.87 9.01 -6.15
CA ILE A 181 3.66 9.77 -7.11
C ILE A 181 3.03 9.72 -8.51
N SER A 182 2.61 8.53 -8.94
CA SER A 182 2.07 8.33 -10.29
C SER A 182 0.60 8.75 -10.43
N GLY A 183 -0.13 8.82 -9.32
CA GLY A 183 -1.60 8.97 -9.33
C GLY A 183 -2.32 7.75 -9.91
N LYS A 184 -1.65 6.61 -10.04
CA LYS A 184 -2.18 5.35 -10.62
C LYS A 184 -2.03 4.19 -9.65
N PRO A 185 -2.93 3.22 -9.69
CA PRO A 185 -2.76 2.00 -8.91
C PRO A 185 -1.52 1.22 -9.30
N ASN A 186 -0.93 0.54 -8.32
CA ASN A 186 0.22 -0.33 -8.54
C ASN A 186 0.13 -1.58 -7.68
N ILE A 187 0.57 -2.72 -8.22
CA ILE A 187 0.56 -4.00 -7.51
C ILE A 187 1.93 -4.32 -6.90
N SER A 188 1.91 -5.25 -5.95
CA SER A 188 3.10 -5.96 -5.50
C SER A 188 2.80 -7.43 -5.23
N ILE A 189 3.72 -8.28 -5.63
CA ILE A 189 3.69 -9.72 -5.29
C ILE A 189 4.35 -10.02 -3.93
N GLY A 190 4.71 -8.98 -3.18
CA GLY A 190 5.43 -9.07 -1.92
C GLY A 190 6.94 -9.06 -2.10
N CYS A 191 7.64 -8.39 -1.20
CA CYS A 191 9.08 -8.35 -1.16
C CYS A 191 9.65 -9.32 -0.11
N PHE A 192 10.95 -9.56 -0.14
CA PHE A 192 11.65 -10.38 0.85
C PHE A 192 11.32 -9.99 2.30
N GLY A 193 11.40 -8.67 2.62
CA GLY A 193 11.13 -8.17 3.97
C GLY A 193 9.67 -8.36 4.38
N CYS A 194 8.74 -8.06 3.47
CA CYS A 194 7.31 -8.21 3.70
C CYS A 194 6.96 -9.69 3.97
N ARG A 195 7.35 -10.61 3.08
CA ARG A 195 7.06 -12.04 3.23
C ARG A 195 7.70 -12.67 4.46
N LYS A 196 8.87 -12.15 4.92
CA LYS A 196 9.57 -12.66 6.09
C LYS A 196 9.02 -12.12 7.41
N LYS A 197 8.53 -10.87 7.43
CA LYS A 197 8.20 -10.14 8.67
C LYS A 197 6.70 -9.92 8.90
N THR A 198 5.85 -10.28 7.95
CA THR A 198 4.40 -10.13 8.06
C THR A 198 3.68 -11.49 7.95
N ASP A 199 2.36 -11.47 8.05
CA ASP A 199 1.51 -12.64 7.87
C ASP A 199 1.10 -12.88 6.40
N MET A 200 1.78 -12.23 5.44
CA MET A 200 1.52 -12.40 4.01
C MET A 200 1.62 -13.88 3.60
N LYS A 201 0.54 -14.41 3.05
CA LYS A 201 0.48 -15.81 2.62
C LYS A 201 1.16 -15.99 1.25
N PRO A 202 1.61 -17.23 0.93
CA PRO A 202 2.24 -17.53 -0.37
C PRO A 202 1.36 -17.17 -1.57
N ASP A 203 0.04 -17.32 -1.44
CA ASP A 203 -0.99 -17.06 -2.45
C ASP A 203 -1.53 -15.62 -2.43
N GLU A 204 -0.94 -14.73 -1.65
CA GLU A 204 -1.35 -13.33 -1.56
C GLU A 204 -0.47 -12.40 -2.40
N MET A 205 -1.11 -11.35 -2.89
CA MET A 205 -0.51 -10.16 -3.46
C MET A 205 -1.20 -8.91 -2.93
N ALA A 206 -0.70 -7.76 -3.26
CA ALA A 206 -1.29 -6.49 -2.83
C ALA A 206 -1.46 -5.53 -4.00
N ILE A 207 -2.39 -4.57 -3.85
CA ILE A 207 -2.53 -3.42 -4.73
C ILE A 207 -2.70 -2.16 -3.89
N GLY A 208 -1.99 -1.10 -4.22
CA GLY A 208 -2.21 0.25 -3.71
C GLY A 208 -3.00 1.07 -4.74
N VAL A 209 -4.03 1.75 -4.28
CA VAL A 209 -4.91 2.57 -5.11
C VAL A 209 -4.93 4.00 -4.55
N PRO A 210 -4.62 5.04 -5.34
CA PRO A 210 -4.79 6.43 -4.91
C PRO A 210 -6.20 6.66 -4.39
N TYR A 211 -6.34 7.28 -3.22
CA TYR A 211 -7.66 7.44 -2.60
C TYR A 211 -8.66 8.16 -3.50
N ALA A 212 -8.21 9.14 -4.30
CA ALA A 212 -9.06 9.87 -5.24
C ALA A 212 -9.80 8.96 -6.25
N MET A 213 -9.30 7.74 -6.48
CA MET A 213 -9.94 6.77 -7.38
C MET A 213 -11.01 5.90 -6.68
N ILE A 214 -11.00 5.81 -5.35
CA ILE A 214 -11.90 4.93 -4.59
C ILE A 214 -13.39 5.26 -4.83
N PRO A 215 -13.84 6.53 -4.76
CA PRO A 215 -15.25 6.87 -5.04
C PRO A 215 -15.71 6.42 -6.43
N VAL A 216 -14.87 6.63 -7.45
CA VAL A 216 -15.16 6.23 -8.82
C VAL A 216 -15.23 4.71 -8.94
N MET A 217 -14.27 3.99 -8.37
CA MET A 217 -14.25 2.53 -8.38
C MET A 217 -15.46 1.93 -7.68
N VAL A 218 -15.88 2.49 -6.55
CA VAL A 218 -17.09 2.05 -5.85
C VAL A 218 -18.34 2.29 -6.70
N SER A 219 -18.44 3.44 -7.38
CA SER A 219 -19.54 3.72 -8.30
C SER A 219 -19.58 2.76 -9.47
N GLU A 220 -18.42 2.41 -10.03
CA GLU A 220 -18.35 1.41 -11.11
C GLU A 220 -18.72 -0.01 -10.59
N LEU A 221 -18.26 -0.41 -9.40
CA LEU A 221 -18.65 -1.69 -8.79
C LEU A 221 -20.17 -1.83 -8.67
N GLU A 222 -20.87 -0.77 -8.31
CA GLU A 222 -22.34 -0.79 -8.21
C GLU A 222 -23.03 -1.04 -9.54
N LYS A 223 -22.49 -0.53 -10.64
CA LYS A 223 -22.99 -0.81 -12.00
C LYS A 223 -22.71 -2.24 -12.42
N TYR A 224 -21.61 -2.82 -11.95
CA TYR A 224 -21.15 -4.16 -12.32
C TYR A 224 -21.80 -5.31 -11.57
N LYS A 225 -22.39 -5.03 -10.40
CA LYS A 225 -22.87 -6.07 -9.49
C LYS A 225 -23.81 -7.11 -10.18
N ASP A 226 -24.54 -6.69 -11.23
CA ASP A 226 -25.49 -7.53 -11.96
C ASP A 226 -24.97 -7.99 -13.33
N GLY A 227 -23.72 -7.69 -13.68
CA GLY A 227 -23.09 -7.96 -14.98
C GLY A 227 -22.13 -9.16 -15.00
N VAL A 228 -21.12 -9.06 -15.89
CA VAL A 228 -20.02 -10.03 -16.06
C VAL A 228 -19.32 -10.37 -14.76
N PHE A 229 -19.17 -9.39 -13.89
CA PHE A 229 -18.54 -9.51 -12.58
C PHE A 229 -19.19 -10.58 -11.70
N THR A 230 -20.52 -10.64 -11.67
CA THR A 230 -21.29 -11.65 -10.94
C THR A 230 -21.19 -13.04 -11.60
N LYS A 231 -21.09 -13.07 -12.93
CA LYS A 231 -21.02 -14.33 -13.70
C LYS A 231 -19.64 -15.00 -13.64
N ALA A 232 -18.60 -14.22 -13.42
CA ALA A 232 -17.22 -14.71 -13.37
C ALA A 232 -16.76 -15.05 -11.92
N LYS A 233 -17.54 -14.70 -10.90
CA LYS A 233 -17.25 -15.11 -9.52
C LYS A 233 -17.42 -16.62 -9.39
N ARG A 234 -16.34 -17.31 -9.11
CA ARG A 234 -16.39 -18.65 -8.54
C ARG A 234 -16.59 -18.51 -7.03
N ASP A 235 -17.56 -19.23 -6.51
CA ASP A 235 -17.86 -19.27 -5.07
C ASP A 235 -16.68 -19.82 -4.26
#